data_9be206f8b6a842cc4fd305cdd04deee5
#
_entry.id   9be206f8b6a842cc4fd305cdd04deee5
#
_cell.length_a   1.000
_cell.length_b   1.000
_cell.length_c   1.000
_cell.angle_alpha   90.00
_cell.angle_beta   90.00
_cell.angle_gamma   90.00
#
_symmetry.space_group_name_H-M   'P 1'
#
loop_
_entity.id
_entity.type
_entity.pdbx_description
1 polymer ?
#
loop_
_entity_poly.entity_id
_entity_poly.type
_entity_poly.pdbx_seq_one_letter_code
_entity_poly.pdbx_strand_id
1 'polypeptide(L)'
;VIILLITLNLRGMKESIKVLMPIFLGFVVTHFFLIIYGVISHKSTLPSVFSDTLSNTLELSHQAGWLFVIALLLRAYSLGSGTYTGIEAVSNNVNRLMEPRVQTGKWTMCYMALSLSFTAGGIILLYLLWHAHPVYGQTLNAVVFHQILGDSALAKAMLTLTLLLEAGLLLVGANTGFLAGPSVLANMSIDSWLPNRFRHLSSRLVTQNGVIVFGIAALLILWLSRGRVSWLVILYSMNVFLTFSLSILGLCVYWIKQRGNASPHWLGRLFFSAFAFLVTF
;
A
#
# COMPACT_ATOMS: atom_id res chain seq x y z
N VAL A 1 14.68 -0.42 -13.46
CA VAL A 1 13.24 -0.43 -13.16
C VAL A 1 12.60 0.88 -13.59
N ILE A 2 12.99 2.07 -13.07
CA ILE A 2 12.34 3.36 -13.36
C ILE A 2 12.32 3.65 -14.87
N ILE A 3 13.43 3.48 -15.58
CA ILE A 3 13.53 3.67 -17.05
C ILE A 3 12.54 2.72 -17.77
N LEU A 4 12.45 1.48 -17.34
CA LEU A 4 11.50 0.51 -17.87
C LEU A 4 10.05 0.99 -17.68
N LEU A 5 9.71 1.48 -16.48
CA LEU A 5 8.38 1.98 -16.18
C LEU A 5 8.05 3.26 -16.98
N ILE A 6 8.99 4.18 -17.14
CA ILE A 6 8.84 5.34 -18.04
C ILE A 6 8.48 4.84 -19.47
N THR A 7 9.27 3.93 -20.00
CA THR A 7 9.07 3.40 -21.36
C THR A 7 7.72 2.70 -21.53
N LEU A 8 7.32 1.88 -20.55
CA LEU A 8 6.04 1.17 -20.56
C LEU A 8 4.87 2.16 -20.53
N ASN A 9 4.93 3.16 -19.65
CA ASN A 9 3.83 4.12 -19.52
C ASN A 9 3.76 5.11 -20.70
N LEU A 10 4.88 5.41 -21.37
CA LEU A 10 4.87 6.19 -22.61
C LEU A 10 4.27 5.41 -23.79
N ARG A 11 4.29 4.07 -23.75
CA ARG A 11 3.64 3.23 -24.77
C ARG A 11 2.12 3.16 -24.62
N GLY A 12 1.62 3.33 -23.39
CA GLY A 12 0.20 3.35 -23.09
C GLY A 12 -0.15 2.57 -21.82
N MET A 13 -1.19 3.01 -21.14
CA MET A 13 -1.60 2.45 -19.86
C MET A 13 -2.08 0.99 -19.99
N LYS A 14 -2.74 0.64 -21.09
CA LYS A 14 -3.27 -0.72 -21.30
C LYS A 14 -2.16 -1.76 -21.43
N GLU A 15 -1.07 -1.42 -22.12
CA GLU A 15 0.08 -2.30 -22.29
C GLU A 15 0.78 -2.55 -20.97
N SER A 16 0.97 -1.51 -20.16
CA SER A 16 1.55 -1.62 -18.83
C SER A 16 0.77 -2.58 -17.93
N ILE A 17 -0.56 -2.47 -17.87
CA ILE A 17 -1.42 -3.33 -17.06
C ILE A 17 -1.36 -4.78 -17.53
N LYS A 18 -1.40 -5.04 -18.85
CA LYS A 18 -1.35 -6.41 -19.39
C LYS A 18 -0.07 -7.16 -19.01
N VAL A 19 1.07 -6.46 -18.98
CA VAL A 19 2.36 -7.05 -18.61
C VAL A 19 2.44 -7.36 -17.11
N LEU A 20 1.86 -6.50 -16.28
CA LEU A 20 1.98 -6.59 -14.82
C LEU A 20 0.88 -7.44 -14.16
N MET A 21 -0.26 -7.61 -14.80
CA MET A 21 -1.41 -8.35 -14.26
C MET A 21 -1.10 -9.82 -13.91
N PRO A 22 -0.38 -10.61 -14.75
CA PRO A 22 -0.02 -11.99 -14.40
C PRO A 22 0.83 -12.11 -13.14
N ILE A 23 1.74 -11.15 -12.92
CA ILE A 23 2.60 -11.08 -11.72
C ILE A 23 1.72 -10.88 -10.49
N PHE A 24 0.79 -9.94 -10.54
CA PHE A 24 -0.16 -9.68 -9.45
C PHE A 24 -1.01 -10.90 -9.12
N LEU A 25 -1.59 -11.56 -10.13
CA LEU A 25 -2.40 -12.76 -9.93
C LEU A 25 -1.58 -13.91 -9.36
N GLY A 26 -0.37 -14.12 -9.85
CA GLY A 26 0.56 -15.10 -9.31
C GLY A 26 0.90 -14.85 -7.85
N PHE A 27 1.16 -13.58 -7.49
CA PHE A 27 1.38 -13.17 -6.10
C PHE A 27 0.18 -13.51 -5.21
N VAL A 28 -1.02 -13.10 -5.60
CA VAL A 28 -2.25 -13.35 -4.82
C VAL A 28 -2.46 -14.85 -4.58
N VAL A 29 -2.32 -15.65 -5.63
CA VAL A 29 -2.52 -17.11 -5.55
C VAL A 29 -1.48 -17.76 -4.64
N THR A 30 -0.20 -17.49 -4.83
CA THR A 30 0.87 -18.10 -4.03
C THR A 30 0.76 -17.71 -2.56
N HIS A 31 0.51 -16.44 -2.25
CA HIS A 31 0.40 -15.97 -0.86
C HIS A 31 -0.88 -16.49 -0.20
N PHE A 32 -1.98 -16.56 -0.92
CA PHE A 32 -3.21 -17.16 -0.40
C PHE A 32 -2.99 -18.59 0.08
N PHE A 33 -2.36 -19.44 -0.75
CA PHE A 33 -2.08 -20.83 -0.37
C PHE A 33 -1.04 -20.93 0.74
N LEU A 34 0.04 -20.13 0.71
CA LEU A 34 1.06 -20.13 1.76
C LEU A 34 0.52 -19.72 3.11
N ILE A 35 -0.31 -18.67 3.15
CA ILE A 35 -0.92 -18.20 4.40
C ILE A 35 -1.85 -19.26 4.95
N ILE A 36 -2.76 -19.80 4.15
CA ILE A 36 -3.70 -20.83 4.61
C ILE A 36 -2.96 -22.07 5.08
N TYR A 37 -2.03 -22.58 4.28
CA TYR A 37 -1.25 -23.77 4.64
C TYR A 37 -0.40 -23.54 5.89
N GLY A 38 0.30 -22.42 5.99
CA GLY A 38 1.15 -22.10 7.12
C GLY A 38 0.37 -21.91 8.43
N VAL A 39 -0.84 -21.33 8.38
CA VAL A 39 -1.73 -21.20 9.54
C VAL A 39 -2.30 -22.57 9.95
N ILE A 40 -2.79 -23.36 8.99
CA ILE A 40 -3.36 -24.69 9.28
C ILE A 40 -2.30 -25.63 9.87
N SER A 41 -1.06 -25.59 9.35
CA SER A 41 0.05 -26.44 9.83
C SER A 41 0.42 -26.16 11.30
N HIS A 42 0.20 -24.92 11.77
CA HIS A 42 0.51 -24.51 13.15
C HIS A 42 -0.73 -24.08 13.95
N LYS A 43 -1.92 -24.60 13.61
CA LYS A 43 -3.18 -24.25 14.28
C LYS A 43 -3.16 -24.50 15.79
N SER A 44 -2.42 -25.49 16.26
CA SER A 44 -2.28 -25.83 17.69
C SER A 44 -1.54 -24.74 18.50
N THR A 45 -0.71 -23.92 17.86
CA THR A 45 0.04 -22.82 18.50
C THR A 45 -0.69 -21.48 18.47
N LEU A 46 -1.82 -21.39 17.76
CA LEU A 46 -2.62 -20.14 17.71
C LEU A 46 -3.04 -19.63 19.10
N PRO A 47 -3.56 -20.48 20.04
CA PRO A 47 -3.94 -20.01 21.35
C PRO A 47 -2.75 -19.45 22.16
N SER A 48 -1.57 -20.12 22.07
CA SER A 48 -0.36 -19.63 22.77
C SER A 48 0.14 -18.33 22.22
N VAL A 49 0.16 -18.14 20.88
CA VAL A 49 0.54 -16.85 20.27
C VAL A 49 -0.33 -15.69 20.79
N PHE A 50 -1.64 -15.91 20.92
CA PHE A 50 -2.54 -14.88 21.46
C PHE A 50 -2.26 -14.61 22.93
N SER A 51 -2.10 -15.65 23.75
CA SER A 51 -1.78 -15.53 25.17
C SER A 51 -0.44 -14.83 25.40
N ASP A 52 0.59 -15.24 24.66
CA ASP A 52 1.94 -14.67 24.76
C ASP A 52 1.96 -13.19 24.30
N THR A 53 1.26 -12.86 23.24
CA THR A 53 1.14 -11.47 22.78
C THR A 53 0.47 -10.60 23.84
N LEU A 54 -0.58 -11.10 24.48
CA LEU A 54 -1.28 -10.37 25.54
C LEU A 54 -0.39 -10.21 26.78
N SER A 55 0.24 -11.28 27.25
CA SER A 55 1.12 -11.25 28.41
C SER A 55 2.32 -10.32 28.20
N ASN A 56 2.99 -10.41 27.04
CA ASN A 56 4.11 -9.53 26.71
C ASN A 56 3.69 -8.05 26.63
N THR A 57 2.48 -7.77 26.10
CA THR A 57 1.95 -6.41 26.03
C THR A 57 1.66 -5.86 27.44
N LEU A 58 1.07 -6.68 28.31
CA LEU A 58 0.81 -6.30 29.69
C LEU A 58 2.11 -6.08 30.46
N GLU A 59 3.08 -6.98 30.32
CA GLU A 59 4.40 -6.83 30.93
C GLU A 59 5.09 -5.54 30.47
N LEU A 60 5.09 -5.26 29.18
CA LEU A 60 5.63 -4.02 28.62
C LEU A 60 4.89 -2.79 29.18
N SER A 61 3.57 -2.87 29.36
CA SER A 61 2.79 -1.79 29.95
C SER A 61 3.13 -1.54 31.43
N HIS A 62 3.46 -2.59 32.19
CA HIS A 62 3.93 -2.47 33.56
C HIS A 62 5.34 -1.88 33.67
N GLN A 63 6.24 -2.24 32.73
CA GLN A 63 7.62 -1.78 32.74
C GLN A 63 7.77 -0.34 32.22
N ALA A 64 7.11 0.00 31.10
CA ALA A 64 7.31 1.26 30.38
C ALA A 64 6.07 2.18 30.37
N GLY A 65 4.94 1.71 30.87
CA GLY A 65 3.66 2.44 30.88
C GLY A 65 2.86 2.32 29.60
N TRP A 66 1.52 2.50 29.70
CA TRP A 66 0.61 2.41 28.56
C TRP A 66 0.88 3.45 27.46
N LEU A 67 1.39 4.62 27.82
CA LEU A 67 1.76 5.65 26.84
C LEU A 67 2.84 5.15 25.88
N PHE A 68 3.83 4.41 26.40
CA PHE A 68 4.88 3.81 25.59
C PHE A 68 4.34 2.73 24.65
N VAL A 69 3.43 1.87 25.13
CA VAL A 69 2.78 0.84 24.31
C VAL A 69 2.00 1.48 23.15
N ILE A 70 1.22 2.52 23.44
CA ILE A 70 0.46 3.27 22.41
C ILE A 70 1.43 3.91 21.40
N ALA A 71 2.48 4.56 21.87
CA ALA A 71 3.50 5.16 21.00
C ALA A 71 4.19 4.12 20.10
N LEU A 72 4.45 2.91 20.63
CA LEU A 72 5.01 1.81 19.85
C LEU A 72 4.04 1.32 18.76
N LEU A 73 2.75 1.19 19.09
CA LEU A 73 1.71 0.82 18.13
C LEU A 73 1.55 1.88 17.03
N LEU A 74 1.53 3.17 17.40
CA LEU A 74 1.46 4.27 16.43
C LEU A 74 2.70 4.31 15.53
N ARG A 75 3.88 4.05 16.09
CA ARG A 75 5.11 3.94 15.31
C ARG A 75 5.05 2.76 14.33
N ALA A 76 4.60 1.59 14.75
CA ALA A 76 4.42 0.44 13.87
C ALA A 76 3.40 0.73 12.76
N TYR A 77 2.27 1.37 13.11
CA TYR A 77 1.26 1.82 12.16
C TYR A 77 1.85 2.80 11.12
N SER A 78 2.62 3.79 11.56
CA SER A 78 3.29 4.75 10.68
C SER A 78 4.26 4.07 9.71
N LEU A 79 5.10 3.15 10.19
CA LEU A 79 6.04 2.40 9.34
C LEU A 79 5.33 1.44 8.37
N GLY A 80 4.13 0.96 8.73
CA GLY A 80 3.27 0.15 7.90
C GLY A 80 2.57 0.91 6.76
N SER A 81 2.75 2.22 6.64
CA SER A 81 2.08 3.06 5.63
C SER A 81 2.29 2.62 4.18
N GLY A 82 3.40 1.91 3.91
CA GLY A 82 3.66 1.31 2.59
C GLY A 82 2.56 0.36 2.11
N THR A 83 1.81 -0.25 3.03
CA THR A 83 0.68 -1.12 2.70
C THR A 83 -0.50 -0.37 2.08
N TYR A 84 -0.63 0.92 2.32
CA TYR A 84 -1.71 1.76 1.75
C TYR A 84 -1.40 2.26 0.34
N THR A 85 -0.26 1.92 -0.23
CA THR A 85 0.14 2.31 -1.59
C THR A 85 -0.93 1.87 -2.60
N GLY A 86 -1.43 2.83 -3.38
CA GLY A 86 -2.41 2.59 -4.44
C GLY A 86 -3.85 2.93 -4.08
N ILE A 87 -4.22 3.09 -2.81
CA ILE A 87 -5.58 3.51 -2.42
C ILE A 87 -5.89 4.89 -3.02
N GLU A 88 -4.95 5.83 -2.94
CA GLU A 88 -5.06 7.16 -3.53
C GLU A 88 -5.17 7.11 -5.07
N ALA A 89 -4.58 6.11 -5.71
CA ALA A 89 -4.65 5.96 -7.16
C ALA A 89 -6.08 5.68 -7.65
N VAL A 90 -6.89 4.97 -6.88
CA VAL A 90 -8.31 4.72 -7.20
C VAL A 90 -9.10 6.02 -7.15
N SER A 91 -8.92 6.84 -6.11
CA SER A 91 -9.60 8.13 -5.96
C SER A 91 -9.19 9.13 -7.04
N ASN A 92 -7.89 9.23 -7.35
CA ASN A 92 -7.34 10.14 -8.36
C ASN A 92 -7.72 9.75 -9.80
N ASN A 93 -8.07 8.49 -10.03
CA ASN A 93 -8.46 7.99 -11.34
C ASN A 93 -9.94 7.58 -11.43
N VAL A 94 -10.80 8.09 -10.55
CA VAL A 94 -12.22 7.76 -10.51
C VAL A 94 -12.92 7.97 -11.87
N ASN A 95 -12.52 9.01 -12.61
CA ASN A 95 -13.05 9.33 -13.94
C ASN A 95 -12.71 8.28 -15.02
N ARG A 96 -11.76 7.38 -14.76
CA ARG A 96 -11.34 6.30 -15.66
C ARG A 96 -11.95 4.95 -15.31
N LEU A 97 -12.67 4.88 -14.18
CA LEU A 97 -13.35 3.66 -13.74
C LEU A 97 -14.58 3.41 -14.61
N MET A 98 -14.96 2.13 -14.69
CA MET A 98 -16.16 1.67 -15.36
C MET A 98 -17.41 2.20 -14.65
N GLU A 99 -18.42 2.60 -15.41
CA GLU A 99 -19.68 3.08 -14.84
C GLU A 99 -20.48 1.93 -14.19
N PRO A 100 -21.14 2.18 -13.06
CA PRO A 100 -21.25 3.46 -12.33
C PRO A 100 -19.97 3.75 -11.50
N ARG A 101 -19.20 4.77 -11.87
CA ARG A 101 -17.84 5.06 -11.40
C ARG A 101 -17.69 5.09 -9.89
N VAL A 102 -18.61 5.77 -9.21
CA VAL A 102 -18.55 5.91 -7.74
C VAL A 102 -18.73 4.56 -7.04
N GLN A 103 -19.67 3.75 -7.51
CA GLN A 103 -19.93 2.43 -6.95
C GLN A 103 -18.77 1.48 -7.24
N THR A 104 -18.26 1.49 -8.46
CA THR A 104 -17.08 0.71 -8.88
C THR A 104 -15.86 1.10 -8.02
N GLY A 105 -15.62 2.40 -7.78
CA GLY A 105 -14.56 2.86 -6.90
C GLY A 105 -14.70 2.37 -5.47
N LYS A 106 -15.89 2.43 -4.90
CA LYS A 106 -16.16 1.92 -3.54
C LYS A 106 -15.89 0.43 -3.42
N TRP A 107 -16.35 -0.38 -4.37
CA TRP A 107 -16.10 -1.82 -4.38
C TRP A 107 -14.61 -2.13 -4.56
N THR A 108 -13.93 -1.43 -5.45
CA THR A 108 -12.49 -1.58 -5.65
C THR A 108 -11.73 -1.31 -4.35
N MET A 109 -12.03 -0.22 -3.65
CA MET A 109 -11.40 0.09 -2.37
C MET A 109 -11.73 -0.95 -1.28
N CYS A 110 -12.96 -1.47 -1.25
CA CYS A 110 -13.35 -2.55 -0.34
C CYS A 110 -12.54 -3.83 -0.61
N TYR A 111 -12.43 -4.26 -1.86
CA TYR A 111 -11.63 -5.43 -2.24
C TYR A 111 -10.13 -5.23 -1.92
N MET A 112 -9.60 -4.04 -2.16
CA MET A 112 -8.22 -3.70 -1.79
C MET A 112 -8.01 -3.82 -0.28
N ALA A 113 -8.90 -3.24 0.53
CA ALA A 113 -8.82 -3.30 1.98
C ALA A 113 -8.90 -4.74 2.51
N LEU A 114 -9.82 -5.55 2.00
CA LEU A 114 -9.96 -6.96 2.39
C LEU A 114 -8.75 -7.79 1.97
N SER A 115 -8.30 -7.64 0.74
CA SER A 115 -7.11 -8.34 0.23
C SER A 115 -5.86 -7.98 1.03
N LEU A 116 -5.68 -6.69 1.33
CA LEU A 116 -4.56 -6.19 2.12
C LEU A 116 -4.61 -6.72 3.56
N SER A 117 -5.78 -6.67 4.20
CA SER A 117 -5.97 -7.20 5.55
C SER A 117 -5.66 -8.69 5.62
N PHE A 118 -6.07 -9.46 4.62
CA PHE A 118 -5.79 -10.88 4.53
C PHE A 118 -4.30 -11.15 4.31
N THR A 119 -3.67 -10.51 3.33
CA THR A 119 -2.26 -10.78 2.99
C THR A 119 -1.31 -10.24 4.06
N ALA A 120 -1.41 -8.96 4.43
CA ALA A 120 -0.53 -8.37 5.43
C ALA A 120 -0.77 -8.99 6.82
N GLY A 121 -2.03 -9.11 7.24
CA GLY A 121 -2.38 -9.75 8.52
C GLY A 121 -1.99 -11.23 8.56
N GLY A 122 -2.21 -11.95 7.46
CA GLY A 122 -1.80 -13.35 7.33
C GLY A 122 -0.29 -13.55 7.40
N ILE A 123 0.49 -12.73 6.72
CA ILE A 123 1.96 -12.79 6.76
C ILE A 123 2.48 -12.46 8.17
N ILE A 124 1.95 -11.44 8.84
CA ILE A 124 2.31 -11.10 10.22
C ILE A 124 1.98 -12.27 11.16
N LEU A 125 0.81 -12.90 10.98
CA LEU A 125 0.44 -14.07 11.76
C LEU A 125 1.40 -15.24 11.51
N LEU A 126 1.85 -15.46 10.26
CA LEU A 126 2.87 -16.48 9.97
C LEU A 126 4.18 -16.19 10.68
N TYR A 127 4.65 -14.94 10.74
CA TYR A 127 5.86 -14.59 11.48
C TYR A 127 5.77 -14.98 12.96
N LEU A 128 4.62 -14.78 13.58
CA LEU A 128 4.39 -15.12 14.98
C LEU A 128 4.29 -16.65 15.15
N LEU A 129 3.53 -17.35 14.31
CA LEU A 129 3.31 -18.80 14.40
C LEU A 129 4.58 -19.61 14.14
N TRP A 130 5.42 -19.16 13.22
CA TRP A 130 6.65 -19.85 12.81
C TRP A 130 7.90 -19.29 13.50
N HIS A 131 7.73 -18.38 14.46
CA HIS A 131 8.83 -17.71 15.18
C HIS A 131 9.91 -17.19 14.24
N ALA A 132 9.50 -16.52 13.16
CA ALA A 132 10.42 -16.03 12.14
C ALA A 132 11.33 -14.93 12.71
N HIS A 133 12.63 -15.12 12.64
CA HIS A 133 13.64 -14.16 13.08
C HIS A 133 14.42 -13.59 11.89
N PRO A 134 14.86 -12.33 11.94
CA PRO A 134 15.68 -11.74 10.89
C PRO A 134 16.97 -12.52 10.66
N VAL A 135 17.25 -12.91 9.42
CA VAL A 135 18.50 -13.55 9.01
C VAL A 135 19.24 -12.59 8.07
N TYR A 136 20.54 -12.45 8.27
CA TYR A 136 21.36 -11.56 7.45
C TYR A 136 21.29 -11.95 5.97
N GLY A 137 21.01 -10.96 5.11
CA GLY A 137 20.92 -11.16 3.65
C GLY A 137 19.61 -11.77 3.15
N GLN A 138 18.61 -12.03 4.04
CA GLN A 138 17.30 -12.55 3.66
C GLN A 138 16.17 -11.64 4.13
N THR A 139 15.07 -11.60 3.38
CA THR A 139 13.83 -10.97 3.84
C THR A 139 13.12 -11.88 4.83
N LEU A 140 12.33 -11.30 5.73
CA LEU A 140 11.58 -12.08 6.71
C LEU A 140 10.57 -13.04 6.03
N ASN A 141 10.01 -12.62 4.88
CA ASN A 141 9.17 -13.48 4.03
C ASN A 141 9.95 -14.69 3.52
N ALA A 142 11.18 -14.50 3.04
CA ALA A 142 12.00 -15.61 2.57
C ALA A 142 12.26 -16.64 3.68
N VAL A 143 12.54 -16.14 4.90
CA VAL A 143 12.77 -17.02 6.06
C VAL A 143 11.51 -17.83 6.40
N VAL A 144 10.37 -17.18 6.56
CA VAL A 144 9.14 -17.89 6.95
C VAL A 144 8.63 -18.83 5.85
N PHE A 145 8.72 -18.43 4.58
CA PHE A 145 8.29 -19.30 3.49
C PHE A 145 9.21 -20.50 3.28
N HIS A 146 10.50 -20.33 3.53
CA HIS A 146 11.44 -21.46 3.56
C HIS A 146 11.08 -22.47 4.68
N GLN A 147 10.77 -21.97 5.88
CA GLN A 147 10.33 -22.82 6.98
C GLN A 147 9.03 -23.57 6.66
N ILE A 148 8.07 -22.92 6.00
CA ILE A 148 6.77 -23.50 5.62
C ILE A 148 6.93 -24.55 4.52
N LEU A 149 7.74 -24.28 3.50
CA LEU A 149 7.89 -25.14 2.32
C LEU A 149 8.90 -26.28 2.52
N GLY A 150 9.94 -26.06 3.35
CA GLY A 150 11.02 -27.01 3.59
C GLY A 150 12.12 -26.99 2.54
N ASP A 151 12.97 -28.05 2.53
CA ASP A 151 14.24 -28.09 1.79
C ASP A 151 14.20 -28.88 0.47
N SER A 152 13.07 -29.45 0.08
CA SER A 152 12.96 -30.24 -1.16
C SER A 152 13.26 -29.38 -2.40
N ALA A 153 13.67 -30.00 -3.49
CA ALA A 153 13.92 -29.30 -4.75
C ALA A 153 12.68 -28.52 -5.25
N LEU A 154 11.51 -29.13 -5.10
CA LEU A 154 10.22 -28.47 -5.44
C LEU A 154 9.95 -27.29 -4.52
N ALA A 155 10.18 -27.43 -3.22
CA ALA A 155 10.03 -26.35 -2.24
C ALA A 155 10.92 -25.14 -2.56
N LYS A 156 12.18 -25.38 -2.91
CA LYS A 156 13.12 -24.32 -3.34
C LYS A 156 12.65 -23.63 -4.61
N ALA A 157 12.13 -24.36 -5.58
CA ALA A 157 11.58 -23.78 -6.80
C ALA A 157 10.33 -22.92 -6.49
N MET A 158 9.42 -23.40 -5.64
CA MET A 158 8.24 -22.64 -5.21
C MET A 158 8.62 -21.38 -4.41
N LEU A 159 9.59 -21.49 -3.50
CA LEU A 159 10.12 -20.33 -2.76
C LEU A 159 10.67 -19.28 -3.72
N THR A 160 11.52 -19.70 -4.66
CA THR A 160 12.10 -18.79 -5.66
C THR A 160 11.01 -18.10 -6.48
N LEU A 161 10.01 -18.86 -6.95
CA LEU A 161 8.87 -18.32 -7.69
C LEU A 161 8.11 -17.28 -6.84
N THR A 162 7.82 -17.61 -5.58
CA THR A 162 7.09 -16.70 -4.67
C THR A 162 7.87 -15.40 -4.46
N LEU A 163 9.18 -15.47 -4.19
CA LEU A 163 10.02 -14.27 -4.02
C LEU A 163 10.16 -13.46 -5.31
N LEU A 164 10.18 -14.09 -6.48
CA LEU A 164 10.15 -13.39 -7.76
C LEU A 164 8.81 -12.67 -7.98
N LEU A 165 7.71 -13.26 -7.57
CA LEU A 165 6.40 -12.62 -7.63
C LEU A 165 6.27 -11.45 -6.65
N GLU A 166 6.87 -11.55 -5.45
CA GLU A 166 6.98 -10.42 -4.50
C GLU A 166 7.79 -9.26 -5.11
N ALA A 167 8.95 -9.56 -5.66
CA ALA A 167 9.77 -8.56 -6.35
C ALA A 167 9.01 -7.92 -7.53
N GLY A 168 8.26 -8.74 -8.27
CA GLY A 168 7.39 -8.28 -9.34
C GLY A 168 6.24 -7.40 -8.83
N LEU A 169 5.67 -7.71 -7.66
CA LEU A 169 4.63 -6.89 -7.04
C LEU A 169 5.14 -5.47 -6.69
N LEU A 170 6.39 -5.34 -6.24
CA LEU A 170 7.00 -4.03 -6.03
C LEU A 170 7.07 -3.22 -7.33
N LEU A 171 7.30 -3.89 -8.45
CA LEU A 171 7.28 -3.28 -9.78
C LEU A 171 5.88 -2.82 -10.18
N VAL A 172 4.84 -3.61 -9.85
CA VAL A 172 3.43 -3.24 -10.02
C VAL A 172 3.09 -2.03 -9.16
N GLY A 173 3.50 -2.03 -7.89
CA GLY A 173 3.31 -0.90 -6.98
C GLY A 173 3.98 0.38 -7.48
N ALA A 174 5.22 0.29 -7.96
CA ALA A 174 5.91 1.42 -8.56
C ALA A 174 5.19 1.96 -9.82
N ASN A 175 4.61 1.05 -10.63
CA ASN A 175 3.83 1.46 -11.80
C ASN A 175 2.58 2.26 -11.44
N THR A 176 1.96 1.99 -10.29
CA THR A 176 0.80 2.75 -9.80
C THR A 176 1.12 4.25 -9.66
N GLY A 177 2.33 4.60 -9.19
CA GLY A 177 2.82 5.97 -9.16
C GLY A 177 2.92 6.62 -10.54
N PHE A 178 3.37 5.86 -11.56
CA PHE A 178 3.42 6.33 -12.95
C PHE A 178 2.05 6.48 -13.63
N LEU A 179 1.02 5.86 -13.08
CA LEU A 179 -0.37 6.05 -13.54
C LEU A 179 -1.04 7.24 -12.82
N ALA A 180 -0.88 7.33 -11.50
CA ALA A 180 -1.52 8.36 -10.68
C ALA A 180 -0.80 9.71 -10.75
N GLY A 181 0.53 9.76 -10.64
CA GLY A 181 1.31 10.99 -10.60
C GLY A 181 1.08 11.90 -11.79
N PRO A 182 1.24 11.42 -13.04
CA PRO A 182 0.97 12.22 -14.22
C PRO A 182 -0.49 12.70 -14.32
N SER A 183 -1.45 11.93 -13.81
CA SER A 183 -2.87 12.32 -13.76
C SER A 183 -3.11 13.48 -12.79
N VAL A 184 -2.46 13.48 -11.63
CA VAL A 184 -2.51 14.59 -10.67
C VAL A 184 -1.89 15.84 -11.27
N LEU A 185 -0.69 15.74 -11.91
CA LEU A 185 -0.06 16.88 -12.59
C LEU A 185 -0.94 17.44 -13.70
N ALA A 186 -1.67 16.60 -14.43
CA ALA A 186 -2.61 17.04 -15.46
C ALA A 186 -3.81 17.80 -14.85
N ASN A 187 -4.38 17.31 -13.75
CA ASN A 187 -5.47 17.98 -13.03
C ASN A 187 -5.00 19.35 -12.48
N MET A 188 -3.82 19.40 -11.85
CA MET A 188 -3.23 20.66 -11.39
C MET A 188 -3.01 21.65 -12.54
N SER A 189 -2.71 21.19 -13.75
CA SER A 189 -2.59 22.02 -14.96
C SER A 189 -3.94 22.53 -15.45
N ILE A 190 -5.02 21.75 -15.30
CA ILE A 190 -6.39 22.18 -15.60
C ILE A 190 -6.80 23.31 -14.64
N ASP A 191 -6.46 23.17 -13.36
CA ASP A 191 -6.71 24.17 -12.31
C ASP A 191 -5.73 25.37 -12.35
N SER A 192 -4.89 25.48 -13.40
CA SER A 192 -3.93 26.56 -13.60
C SER A 192 -2.80 26.66 -12.56
N TRP A 193 -2.56 25.61 -11.78
CA TRP A 193 -1.43 25.52 -10.83
C TRP A 193 -0.12 25.15 -11.51
N LEU A 194 -0.19 24.45 -12.66
CA LEU A 194 0.95 24.04 -13.46
C LEU A 194 0.79 24.49 -14.92
N PRO A 195 1.92 24.57 -15.67
CA PRO A 195 1.88 24.91 -17.09
C PRO A 195 0.97 23.97 -17.90
N ASN A 196 0.30 24.50 -18.90
CA ASN A 196 -0.65 23.79 -19.76
C ASN A 196 -0.04 22.54 -20.44
N ARG A 197 1.28 22.43 -20.55
CA ARG A 197 2.00 21.29 -21.13
C ARG A 197 1.69 19.96 -20.43
N PHE A 198 1.29 19.98 -19.17
CA PHE A 198 1.01 18.77 -18.38
C PHE A 198 -0.37 18.16 -18.67
N ARG A 199 -1.34 18.94 -19.17
CA ARG A 199 -2.67 18.43 -19.54
C ARG A 199 -2.74 17.87 -20.95
N HIS A 200 -1.78 18.19 -21.83
CA HIS A 200 -1.78 17.72 -23.20
C HIS A 200 -1.47 16.23 -23.28
N LEU A 201 -2.32 15.51 -24.05
CA LEU A 201 -2.14 14.11 -24.33
C LEU A 201 -1.29 13.95 -25.60
N SER A 202 -0.39 12.98 -25.59
CA SER A 202 0.34 12.53 -26.78
C SER A 202 -0.59 11.80 -27.78
N SER A 203 -0.07 11.46 -28.95
CA SER A 203 -0.77 10.63 -29.95
C SER A 203 -1.23 9.26 -29.40
N ARG A 204 -0.65 8.82 -28.29
CA ARG A 204 -1.01 7.58 -27.57
C ARG A 204 -1.94 7.80 -26.38
N LEU A 205 -2.56 8.98 -26.27
CA LEU A 205 -3.45 9.38 -25.17
C LEU A 205 -2.79 9.31 -23.78
N VAL A 206 -1.49 9.57 -23.70
CA VAL A 206 -0.72 9.60 -22.47
C VAL A 206 -0.27 11.04 -22.18
N THR A 207 -0.28 11.44 -20.90
CA THR A 207 0.29 12.70 -20.42
C THR A 207 1.83 12.60 -20.38
N GLN A 208 2.46 12.64 -21.56
CA GLN A 208 3.88 12.34 -21.74
C GLN A 208 4.79 13.19 -20.84
N ASN A 209 4.55 14.51 -20.78
CA ASN A 209 5.35 15.41 -19.96
C ASN A 209 5.26 15.07 -18.47
N GLY A 210 4.07 14.65 -18.01
CA GLY A 210 3.85 14.21 -16.64
C GLY A 210 4.65 12.94 -16.32
N VAL A 211 4.63 11.93 -17.21
CA VAL A 211 5.38 10.68 -17.03
C VAL A 211 6.89 10.93 -16.97
N ILE A 212 7.41 11.78 -17.86
CA ILE A 212 8.85 12.09 -17.90
C ILE A 212 9.29 12.84 -16.63
N VAL A 213 8.57 13.90 -16.25
CA VAL A 213 8.91 14.69 -15.06
C VAL A 213 8.82 13.83 -13.80
N PHE A 214 7.75 13.01 -13.68
CA PHE A 214 7.60 12.09 -12.56
C PHE A 214 8.75 11.08 -12.49
N GLY A 215 9.15 10.51 -13.62
CA GLY A 215 10.27 9.57 -13.70
C GLY A 215 11.61 10.20 -13.36
N ILE A 216 11.89 11.43 -13.83
CA ILE A 216 13.10 12.17 -13.49
C ILE A 216 13.12 12.49 -11.99
N ALA A 217 11.99 12.93 -11.42
CA ALA A 217 11.88 13.19 -9.98
C ALA A 217 12.15 11.92 -9.15
N ALA A 218 11.59 10.77 -9.57
CA ALA A 218 11.85 9.48 -8.92
C ALA A 218 13.33 9.07 -8.98
N LEU A 219 14.00 9.26 -10.13
CA LEU A 219 15.43 9.00 -10.26
C LEU A 219 16.25 9.93 -9.35
N LEU A 220 15.88 11.20 -9.27
CA LEU A 220 16.56 12.19 -8.43
C LEU A 220 16.43 11.85 -6.94
N ILE A 221 15.24 11.47 -6.49
CA ILE A 221 14.99 11.02 -5.10
C ILE A 221 15.82 9.77 -4.80
N LEU A 222 15.83 8.81 -5.72
CA LEU A 222 16.63 7.58 -5.56
C LEU A 222 18.12 7.89 -5.46
N TRP A 223 18.63 8.81 -6.28
CA TRP A 223 20.02 9.24 -6.25
C TRP A 223 20.37 9.98 -4.95
N LEU A 224 19.54 10.93 -4.52
CA LEU A 224 19.72 11.68 -3.27
C LEU A 224 19.67 10.77 -2.02
N SER A 225 18.75 9.81 -2.01
CA SER A 225 18.62 8.82 -0.91
C SER A 225 19.72 7.75 -0.93
N ARG A 226 20.56 7.71 -1.98
CA ARG A 226 21.55 6.64 -2.24
C ARG A 226 20.92 5.25 -2.20
N GLY A 227 19.65 5.12 -2.56
CA GLY A 227 18.89 3.87 -2.53
C GLY A 227 18.63 3.31 -1.12
N ARG A 228 18.78 4.09 -0.07
CA ARG A 228 18.51 3.65 1.30
C ARG A 228 17.01 3.53 1.53
N VAL A 229 16.51 2.30 1.60
CA VAL A 229 15.08 1.99 1.76
C VAL A 229 14.51 2.61 3.04
N SER A 230 15.25 2.60 4.16
CA SER A 230 14.80 3.20 5.42
C SER A 230 14.44 4.69 5.29
N TRP A 231 15.25 5.46 4.56
CA TRP A 231 14.95 6.87 4.29
C TRP A 231 13.73 7.04 3.39
N LEU A 232 13.60 6.20 2.37
CA LEU A 232 12.47 6.25 1.43
C LEU A 232 11.15 5.90 2.13
N VAL A 233 11.17 4.91 3.03
CA VAL A 233 9.99 4.53 3.84
C VAL A 233 9.55 5.69 4.75
N ILE A 234 10.49 6.36 5.43
CA ILE A 234 10.16 7.51 6.30
C ILE A 234 9.56 8.65 5.46
N LEU A 235 10.21 9.03 4.35
CA LEU A 235 9.70 10.08 3.45
C LEU A 235 8.31 9.72 2.91
N TYR A 236 8.10 8.47 2.52
CA TYR A 236 6.82 7.99 2.05
C TYR A 236 5.75 8.09 3.15
N SER A 237 6.03 7.57 4.34
CA SER A 237 5.11 7.61 5.48
C SER A 237 4.66 9.03 5.81
N MET A 238 5.61 9.95 5.92
CA MET A 238 5.30 11.36 6.20
C MET A 238 4.36 11.97 5.15
N ASN A 239 4.66 11.73 3.86
CA ASN A 239 3.83 12.26 2.77
C ASN A 239 2.42 11.64 2.73
N VAL A 240 2.31 10.33 2.93
CA VAL A 240 1.02 9.62 2.93
C VAL A 240 0.12 10.12 4.06
N PHE A 241 0.63 10.16 5.29
CA PHE A 241 -0.16 10.61 6.43
C PHE A 241 -0.52 12.10 6.34
N LEU A 242 0.40 12.95 5.85
CA LEU A 242 0.09 14.35 5.58
C LEU A 242 -1.04 14.50 4.55
N THR A 243 -0.96 13.76 3.44
CA THR A 243 -1.98 13.81 2.37
C THR A 243 -3.33 13.29 2.87
N PHE A 244 -3.35 12.18 3.60
CA PHE A 244 -4.58 11.63 4.17
C PHE A 244 -5.18 12.57 5.21
N SER A 245 -4.38 13.12 6.11
CA SER A 245 -4.83 14.08 7.13
C SER A 245 -5.46 15.31 6.48
N LEU A 246 -4.82 15.92 5.47
CA LEU A 246 -5.38 17.07 4.75
C LEU A 246 -6.68 16.71 4.02
N SER A 247 -6.75 15.56 3.39
CA SER A 247 -7.94 15.09 2.67
C SER A 247 -9.11 14.85 3.64
N ILE A 248 -8.85 14.20 4.77
CA ILE A 248 -9.87 13.91 5.79
C ILE A 248 -10.29 15.20 6.50
N LEU A 249 -9.37 16.13 6.76
CA LEU A 249 -9.69 17.46 7.28
C LEU A 249 -10.63 18.20 6.33
N GLY A 250 -10.33 18.17 5.03
CA GLY A 250 -11.23 18.73 3.99
C GLY A 250 -12.62 18.10 4.04
N LEU A 251 -12.72 16.79 4.28
CA LEU A 251 -13.99 16.09 4.44
C LEU A 251 -14.73 16.51 5.72
N CYS A 252 -14.03 16.72 6.83
CA CYS A 252 -14.62 17.27 8.06
C CYS A 252 -15.23 18.66 7.81
N VAL A 253 -14.46 19.56 7.16
CA VAL A 253 -14.95 20.90 6.80
C VAL A 253 -16.16 20.82 5.88
N TYR A 254 -16.15 19.90 4.91
CA TYR A 254 -17.29 19.67 4.03
C TYR A 254 -18.55 19.30 4.82
N TRP A 255 -18.47 18.33 5.75
CA TRP A 255 -19.63 17.94 6.57
C TRP A 255 -20.11 19.05 7.48
N ILE A 256 -19.22 19.87 8.05
CA ILE A 256 -19.59 21.04 8.86
C ILE A 256 -20.36 22.05 8.02
N LYS A 257 -19.90 22.35 6.80
CA LYS A 257 -20.58 23.28 5.88
C LYS A 257 -21.94 22.77 5.39
N GLN A 258 -22.07 21.46 5.25
CA GLN A 258 -23.30 20.80 4.77
C GLN A 258 -24.34 20.55 5.87
N ARG A 259 -24.09 20.95 7.12
CA ARG A 259 -24.97 20.64 8.28
C ARG A 259 -26.43 21.07 8.12
N GLY A 260 -26.73 22.06 7.29
CA GLY A 260 -28.09 22.57 7.04
C GLY A 260 -28.82 21.88 5.89
N ASN A 261 -28.10 21.30 4.92
CA ASN A 261 -28.64 20.74 3.67
C ASN A 261 -28.37 19.24 3.53
N ALA A 262 -27.72 18.63 4.52
CA ALA A 262 -27.25 17.25 4.43
C ALA A 262 -28.29 16.23 4.93
N SER A 263 -28.07 15.00 4.49
CA SER A 263 -28.80 13.82 4.96
C SER A 263 -28.82 13.74 6.49
N PRO A 264 -29.86 13.10 7.10
CA PRO A 264 -30.03 13.00 8.57
C PRO A 264 -28.82 12.39 9.31
N HIS A 265 -27.87 11.81 8.59
CA HIS A 265 -26.69 11.15 9.16
C HIS A 265 -25.37 11.98 9.07
N TRP A 266 -25.45 13.30 8.87
CA TRP A 266 -24.24 14.13 8.72
C TRP A 266 -23.35 14.13 9.97
N LEU A 267 -23.93 14.08 11.17
CA LEU A 267 -23.19 14.00 12.44
C LEU A 267 -22.36 12.69 12.54
N GLY A 268 -22.96 11.55 12.19
CA GLY A 268 -22.24 10.28 12.17
C GLY A 268 -21.07 10.31 11.19
N ARG A 269 -21.29 10.87 10.00
CA ARG A 269 -20.22 11.02 8.98
C ARG A 269 -19.12 11.97 9.44
N LEU A 270 -19.47 13.07 10.09
CA LEU A 270 -18.50 14.00 10.68
C LEU A 270 -17.70 13.31 11.78
N PHE A 271 -18.36 12.55 12.68
CA PHE A 271 -17.68 11.82 13.75
C PHE A 271 -16.65 10.83 13.20
N PHE A 272 -17.04 10.00 12.21
CA PHE A 272 -16.11 9.06 11.58
C PHE A 272 -14.96 9.76 10.87
N SER A 273 -15.21 10.87 10.19
CA SER A 273 -14.16 11.66 9.55
C SER A 273 -13.21 12.29 10.58
N ALA A 274 -13.74 12.84 11.67
CA ALA A 274 -12.93 13.41 12.74
C ALA A 274 -12.09 12.36 13.46
N PHE A 275 -12.66 11.18 13.74
CA PHE A 275 -11.92 10.05 14.30
C PHE A 275 -10.80 9.59 13.35
N ALA A 276 -11.11 9.43 12.06
CA ALA A 276 -10.10 9.07 11.05
C ALA A 276 -8.99 10.12 10.95
N PHE A 277 -9.33 11.42 11.02
CA PHE A 277 -8.34 12.50 11.06
C PHE A 277 -7.41 12.35 12.27
N LEU A 278 -7.96 12.07 13.43
CA LEU A 278 -7.19 11.91 14.68
C LEU A 278 -6.22 10.72 14.62
N VAL A 279 -6.60 9.64 13.93
CA VAL A 279 -5.75 8.45 13.76
C VAL A 279 -4.66 8.68 12.71
N THR A 280 -4.89 9.55 11.72
CA THR A 280 -3.92 9.80 10.64
C THR A 280 -2.97 10.96 10.94
N PHE A 281 -3.36 11.88 11.82
CA PHE A 281 -2.57 13.03 12.24
C PHE A 281 -1.59 12.66 13.36
#